data_058540448cfb3a9feb1c95417fe8e376
#
_entry.id   058540448cfb3a9feb1c95417fe8e376
#
_cell.length_a   1.000
_cell.length_b   1.000
_cell.length_c   1.000
_cell.angle_alpha   90.00
_cell.angle_beta   90.00
_cell.angle_gamma   90.00
#
_symmetry.space_group_name_H-M   'P 1'
#
loop_
_entity.id
_entity.type
_entity.pdbx_description
1 polymer ?
#
loop_
_entity_poly.entity_id
_entity_poly.type
_entity_poly.pdbx_seq_one_letter_code
_entity_poly.pdbx_strand_id
1 'polypeptide(L)'
;MSNPAQRVPPPTRLPGLITTPLSWLYSIGINHKNRRYDAGQGVARLNRPVISVGNLSTGGTGKTPMVHLVVRMLQELGHQPVIAMRGYGAKPGEKGDEQLEHEQAVAGVPIVAQPDRLAGLRSLFASVTGQSLDVVVLDDGFQHRKIARDLDMVLIDATRPPDRDALLPRGHLREPLRSLGRADLVILTHTEQLDQEEIGELVRRVSVYAPAPVLTARHIWSGVTQYTRQEHGWSAELIPLDAMASKRVYAASAIGNPQAFLAMARQHGLKVVHHHQLGDHAAFSESQAQAWGNAQTQPDSPPLLMTRKDWVKAEKLGSWGDGVRVIVPELSVEIEDVERLRIAIQSVCLSA
;
A
#
# COMPACT_ATOMS: atom_id res chain seq x y z
N MET A 1 -22.94 -0.78 20.00
CA MET A 1 -21.81 -0.31 20.86
C MET A 1 -20.63 -0.05 19.93
N SER A 2 -20.38 1.20 19.59
CA SER A 2 -19.34 1.62 18.68
C SER A 2 -17.97 1.19 19.23
N ASN A 3 -17.27 0.36 18.44
CA ASN A 3 -15.89 -0.02 18.71
C ASN A 3 -15.04 1.26 18.79
N PRO A 4 -14.37 1.56 19.91
CA PRO A 4 -13.54 2.76 19.96
C PRO A 4 -12.43 2.59 18.91
N ALA A 5 -12.49 3.39 17.84
CA ALA A 5 -11.45 3.47 16.82
C ALA A 5 -10.09 3.38 17.52
N GLN A 6 -9.30 2.34 17.22
CA GLN A 6 -8.00 2.15 17.84
C GLN A 6 -7.17 3.40 17.54
N ARG A 7 -6.99 4.24 18.55
CA ARG A 7 -6.17 5.45 18.41
C ARG A 7 -4.74 5.00 18.17
N VAL A 8 -4.32 5.04 16.93
CA VAL A 8 -2.90 4.89 16.62
C VAL A 8 -2.16 5.99 17.38
N PRO A 9 -1.14 5.66 18.18
CA PRO A 9 -0.43 6.68 18.95
C PRO A 9 0.15 7.73 17.98
N PRO A 10 0.21 9.00 18.41
CA PRO A 10 0.76 10.05 17.58
C PRO A 10 2.20 9.69 17.17
N PRO A 11 2.69 10.18 16.01
CA PRO A 11 4.00 9.81 15.47
C PRO A 11 5.16 10.25 16.38
N THR A 12 4.90 11.11 17.34
CA THR A 12 5.86 11.51 18.36
C THR A 12 5.28 11.35 19.77
N ARG A 13 6.12 10.94 20.74
CA ARG A 13 5.76 10.89 22.16
C ARG A 13 5.86 12.26 22.87
N LEU A 14 6.09 13.35 22.12
CA LEU A 14 6.21 14.67 22.68
C LEU A 14 4.87 15.19 23.20
N PRO A 15 4.86 15.96 24.33
CA PRO A 15 3.65 16.57 24.88
C PRO A 15 2.92 17.46 23.86
N GLY A 16 1.59 17.54 23.94
CA GLY A 16 0.75 18.37 23.07
C GLY A 16 1.12 19.86 23.08
N LEU A 17 1.63 20.36 24.20
CA LEU A 17 2.14 21.75 24.32
C LEU A 17 3.30 22.04 23.35
N ILE A 18 4.11 21.04 23.02
CA ILE A 18 5.24 21.16 22.08
C ILE A 18 4.78 20.87 20.65
N THR A 19 3.98 19.82 20.46
CA THR A 19 3.57 19.36 19.12
C THR A 19 2.59 20.32 18.45
N THR A 20 1.77 21.06 19.20
CA THR A 20 0.81 22.02 18.63
C THR A 20 1.50 23.16 17.89
N PRO A 21 2.44 23.94 18.47
CA PRO A 21 3.14 24.98 17.75
C PRO A 21 4.00 24.44 16.60
N LEU A 22 4.60 23.25 16.75
CA LEU A 22 5.35 22.59 15.67
C LEU A 22 4.45 22.24 14.48
N SER A 23 3.23 21.74 14.73
CA SER A 23 2.26 21.46 13.66
C SER A 23 1.79 22.73 12.94
N TRP A 24 1.69 23.84 13.66
CA TRP A 24 1.37 25.13 13.05
C TRP A 24 2.51 25.61 12.12
N LEU A 25 3.76 25.54 12.57
CA LEU A 25 4.94 25.85 11.74
C LEU A 25 5.02 24.91 10.53
N TYR A 26 4.79 23.62 10.71
CA TYR A 26 4.71 22.64 9.63
C TYR A 26 3.64 23.02 8.62
N SER A 27 2.45 23.43 9.09
CA SER A 27 1.35 23.91 8.24
C SER A 27 1.77 25.09 7.35
N ILE A 28 2.49 26.07 7.91
CA ILE A 28 2.99 27.22 7.14
C ILE A 28 3.94 26.76 6.04
N GLY A 29 4.90 25.88 6.37
CA GLY A 29 5.86 25.37 5.41
C GLY A 29 5.20 24.59 4.27
N ILE A 30 4.26 23.68 4.60
CA ILE A 30 3.51 22.91 3.59
C ILE A 30 2.65 23.82 2.73
N ASN A 31 1.98 24.83 3.31
CA ASN A 31 1.16 25.77 2.54
C ASN A 31 2.00 26.62 1.60
N HIS A 32 3.17 27.07 2.04
CA HIS A 32 4.08 27.82 1.18
C HIS A 32 4.57 26.95 0.00
N LYS A 33 5.00 25.71 0.28
CA LYS A 33 5.39 24.73 -0.73
C LYS A 33 4.26 24.50 -1.73
N ASN A 34 3.03 24.27 -1.24
CA ASN A 34 1.88 23.98 -2.09
C ASN A 34 1.53 25.17 -3.00
N ARG A 35 1.52 26.41 -2.48
CA ARG A 35 1.29 27.62 -3.29
C ARG A 35 2.28 27.77 -4.44
N ARG A 36 3.56 27.41 -4.24
CA ARG A 36 4.55 27.43 -5.32
C ARG A 36 4.20 26.47 -6.44
N TYR A 37 3.79 25.25 -6.07
CA TYR A 37 3.36 24.25 -7.05
C TYR A 37 2.03 24.62 -7.72
N ASP A 38 1.09 25.22 -6.98
CA ASP A 38 -0.16 25.74 -7.55
C ASP A 38 0.10 26.83 -8.59
N ALA A 39 1.17 27.61 -8.42
CA ALA A 39 1.68 28.58 -9.40
C ALA A 39 2.53 27.95 -10.52
N GLY A 40 2.61 26.61 -10.61
CA GLY A 40 3.39 25.89 -11.63
C GLY A 40 4.91 25.89 -11.41
N GLN A 41 5.40 26.45 -10.30
CA GLN A 41 6.84 26.58 -10.07
C GLN A 41 7.48 25.23 -9.72
N GLY A 42 8.42 24.79 -10.58
CA GLY A 42 9.15 23.53 -10.39
C GLY A 42 8.33 22.28 -10.69
N VAL A 43 7.25 22.41 -11.45
CA VAL A 43 6.44 21.30 -11.96
C VAL A 43 6.90 20.98 -13.40
N ALA A 44 7.28 19.74 -13.64
CA ALA A 44 7.61 19.22 -14.96
C ALA A 44 6.47 18.35 -15.50
N ARG A 45 6.10 18.55 -16.76
CA ARG A 45 5.19 17.66 -17.49
C ARG A 45 6.01 16.64 -18.26
N LEU A 46 5.61 15.39 -18.19
CA LEU A 46 6.13 14.32 -19.04
C LEU A 46 5.31 14.27 -20.35
N ASN A 47 5.88 13.67 -21.38
CA ASN A 47 5.18 13.39 -22.65
C ASN A 47 4.37 12.07 -22.61
N ARG A 48 4.02 11.64 -21.45
CA ARG A 48 3.22 10.44 -21.15
C ARG A 48 2.25 10.77 -20.02
N PRO A 49 1.04 10.20 -20.01
CA PRO A 49 0.09 10.39 -18.92
C PRO A 49 0.67 9.89 -17.59
N VAL A 50 0.31 10.60 -16.54
CA VAL A 50 0.77 10.33 -15.18
C VAL A 50 -0.42 10.16 -14.25
N ILE A 51 -0.55 8.96 -13.71
CA ILE A 51 -1.54 8.60 -12.68
C ILE A 51 -0.83 8.58 -11.33
N SER A 52 -1.32 9.34 -10.37
CA SER A 52 -0.78 9.39 -9.02
C SER A 52 -1.68 8.64 -8.06
N VAL A 53 -1.12 7.71 -7.31
CA VAL A 53 -1.77 7.06 -6.18
C VAL A 53 -1.08 7.55 -4.91
N GLY A 54 -1.81 8.28 -4.07
CA GLY A 54 -1.24 8.88 -2.88
C GLY A 54 -2.20 8.92 -1.70
N ASN A 55 -1.80 9.53 -0.60
CA ASN A 55 -2.64 9.70 0.57
C ASN A 55 -2.33 11.00 1.32
N LEU A 56 -3.20 11.41 2.25
CA LEU A 56 -3.01 12.58 3.09
C LEU A 56 -2.22 12.30 4.36
N SER A 57 -2.26 11.07 4.88
CA SER A 57 -1.72 10.71 6.19
C SER A 57 -0.50 9.83 6.09
N THR A 58 0.26 9.71 7.18
CA THR A 58 1.25 8.65 7.35
C THR A 58 0.55 7.34 7.71
N GLY A 59 1.15 6.22 7.34
CA GLY A 59 0.66 4.86 7.65
C GLY A 59 0.08 4.11 6.46
N GLY A 60 -0.38 2.90 6.73
CA GLY A 60 -0.87 1.95 5.72
C GLY A 60 -2.29 2.29 5.27
N THR A 61 -2.43 3.10 4.26
CA THR A 61 -3.73 3.46 3.65
C THR A 61 -4.10 2.59 2.45
N GLY A 62 -3.42 1.45 2.24
CA GLY A 62 -3.69 0.56 1.12
C GLY A 62 -3.15 1.05 -0.24
N LYS A 63 -2.11 1.90 -0.26
CA LYS A 63 -1.52 2.40 -1.52
C LYS A 63 -0.99 1.29 -2.41
N THR A 64 -0.15 0.40 -1.88
CA THR A 64 0.49 -0.66 -2.66
C THR A 64 -0.51 -1.55 -3.40
N PRO A 65 -1.54 -2.14 -2.76
CA PRO A 65 -2.55 -2.91 -3.47
C PRO A 65 -3.37 -2.06 -4.47
N MET A 66 -3.57 -0.77 -4.21
CA MET A 66 -4.23 0.14 -5.17
C MET A 66 -3.35 0.40 -6.40
N VAL A 67 -2.04 0.61 -6.21
CA VAL A 67 -1.08 0.72 -7.34
C VAL A 67 -1.11 -0.55 -8.18
N HIS A 68 -1.13 -1.73 -7.56
CA HIS A 68 -1.24 -3.00 -8.29
C HIS A 68 -2.55 -3.11 -9.08
N LEU A 69 -3.67 -2.69 -8.49
CA LEU A 69 -4.96 -2.66 -9.19
C LEU A 69 -4.90 -1.74 -10.42
N VAL A 70 -4.42 -0.52 -10.28
CA VAL A 70 -4.28 0.45 -11.38
C VAL A 70 -3.37 -0.08 -12.47
N VAL A 71 -2.23 -0.66 -12.12
CA VAL A 71 -1.28 -1.25 -13.07
C VAL A 71 -1.93 -2.39 -13.85
N ARG A 72 -2.63 -3.31 -13.18
CA ARG A 72 -3.34 -4.41 -13.85
C ARG A 72 -4.44 -3.89 -14.79
N MET A 73 -5.22 -2.90 -14.36
CA MET A 73 -6.24 -2.29 -15.22
C MET A 73 -5.61 -1.65 -16.48
N LEU A 74 -4.47 -0.98 -16.34
CA LEU A 74 -3.74 -0.41 -17.47
C LEU A 74 -3.24 -1.50 -18.42
N GLN A 75 -2.70 -2.60 -17.90
CA GLN A 75 -2.27 -3.75 -18.70
C GLN A 75 -3.45 -4.41 -19.44
N GLU A 76 -4.60 -4.57 -18.78
CA GLU A 76 -5.85 -5.08 -19.39
C GLU A 76 -6.35 -4.17 -20.53
N LEU A 77 -6.11 -2.87 -20.42
CA LEU A 77 -6.41 -1.88 -21.45
C LEU A 77 -5.36 -1.82 -22.59
N GLY A 78 -4.31 -2.64 -22.51
CA GLY A 78 -3.25 -2.74 -23.50
C GLY A 78 -2.08 -1.75 -23.33
N HIS A 79 -2.04 -1.03 -22.20
CA HIS A 79 -0.97 -0.09 -21.88
C HIS A 79 0.27 -0.77 -21.30
N GLN A 80 1.41 -0.08 -21.39
CA GLN A 80 2.70 -0.49 -20.85
C GLN A 80 3.11 0.45 -19.69
N PRO A 81 2.63 0.19 -18.45
CA PRO A 81 2.89 1.08 -17.33
C PRO A 81 4.31 0.97 -16.78
N VAL A 82 4.79 2.07 -16.16
CA VAL A 82 5.96 2.09 -15.27
C VAL A 82 5.54 2.60 -13.90
N ILE A 83 6.03 1.95 -12.84
CA ILE A 83 5.84 2.45 -11.47
C ILE A 83 7.01 3.36 -11.10
N ALA A 84 6.71 4.54 -10.54
CA ALA A 84 7.73 5.43 -10.00
C ALA A 84 7.48 5.70 -8.52
N MET A 85 8.42 5.29 -7.67
CA MET A 85 8.36 5.36 -6.22
C MET A 85 9.59 6.03 -5.62
N ARG A 86 9.55 6.33 -4.31
CA ARG A 86 10.66 7.03 -3.65
C ARG A 86 11.89 6.17 -3.39
N GLY A 87 11.73 4.83 -3.31
CA GLY A 87 12.83 3.94 -2.95
C GLY A 87 13.29 4.11 -1.49
N TYR A 88 12.35 4.13 -0.55
CA TYR A 88 12.66 4.28 0.87
C TYR A 88 13.38 3.07 1.44
N GLY A 89 14.35 3.30 2.35
CA GLY A 89 15.01 2.25 3.15
C GLY A 89 15.99 1.36 2.39
N ALA A 90 16.17 1.54 1.08
CA ALA A 90 17.15 0.80 0.32
C ALA A 90 18.57 1.32 0.61
N LYS A 91 19.51 0.41 0.87
CA LYS A 91 20.92 0.74 0.88
C LYS A 91 21.43 0.96 -0.56
N PRO A 92 22.52 1.71 -0.76
CA PRO A 92 23.09 1.87 -2.09
C PRO A 92 23.34 0.51 -2.76
N GLY A 93 22.70 0.28 -3.92
CA GLY A 93 22.83 -0.97 -4.68
C GLY A 93 21.87 -2.10 -4.26
N GLU A 94 21.07 -1.92 -3.22
CA GLU A 94 20.04 -2.89 -2.80
C GLU A 94 18.63 -2.41 -3.17
N LYS A 95 17.71 -3.35 -3.37
CA LYS A 95 16.29 -3.06 -3.57
C LYS A 95 15.59 -2.93 -2.22
N GLY A 96 14.73 -1.92 -2.07
CA GLY A 96 13.90 -1.78 -0.88
C GLY A 96 12.75 -2.78 -0.84
N ASP A 97 12.20 -3.03 0.36
CA ASP A 97 11.09 -3.99 0.56
C ASP A 97 9.87 -3.67 -0.30
N GLU A 98 9.48 -2.39 -0.38
CA GLU A 98 8.35 -1.94 -1.21
C GLU A 98 8.59 -2.18 -2.72
N GLN A 99 9.84 -2.00 -3.18
CA GLN A 99 10.20 -2.29 -4.57
C GLN A 99 10.07 -3.78 -4.86
N LEU A 100 10.56 -4.64 -3.97
CA LEU A 100 10.46 -6.10 -4.12
C LEU A 100 9.00 -6.57 -4.10
N GLU A 101 8.16 -5.96 -3.26
CA GLU A 101 6.73 -6.23 -3.22
C GLU A 101 6.05 -5.92 -4.57
N HIS A 102 6.36 -4.77 -5.18
CA HIS A 102 5.85 -4.44 -6.51
C HIS A 102 6.37 -5.40 -7.58
N GLU A 103 7.67 -5.72 -7.60
CA GLU A 103 8.26 -6.66 -8.58
C GLU A 103 7.60 -8.04 -8.54
N GLN A 104 7.25 -8.52 -7.36
CA GLN A 104 6.55 -9.81 -7.20
C GLN A 104 5.07 -9.74 -7.60
N ALA A 105 4.37 -8.64 -7.28
CA ALA A 105 2.93 -8.53 -7.49
C ALA A 105 2.54 -8.19 -8.93
N VAL A 106 3.39 -7.44 -9.65
CA VAL A 106 3.17 -7.00 -11.04
C VAL A 106 4.41 -7.29 -11.87
N ALA A 107 4.68 -8.58 -12.05
CA ALA A 107 5.87 -9.06 -12.75
C ALA A 107 6.01 -8.45 -14.17
N GLY A 108 7.23 -8.07 -14.52
CA GLY A 108 7.52 -7.49 -15.84
C GLY A 108 7.26 -5.99 -15.96
N VAL A 109 6.67 -5.33 -14.94
CA VAL A 109 6.48 -3.88 -14.94
C VAL A 109 7.76 -3.20 -14.44
N PRO A 110 8.37 -2.28 -15.22
CA PRO A 110 9.54 -1.54 -14.79
C PRO A 110 9.24 -0.66 -13.58
N ILE A 111 10.23 -0.55 -12.66
CA ILE A 111 10.11 0.25 -11.44
C ILE A 111 11.26 1.25 -11.35
N VAL A 112 10.93 2.52 -11.22
CA VAL A 112 11.87 3.60 -10.91
C VAL A 112 11.79 3.88 -9.41
N ALA A 113 12.73 3.34 -8.64
CA ALA A 113 12.78 3.48 -7.18
C ALA A 113 13.93 4.41 -6.78
N GLN A 114 13.67 5.72 -6.76
CA GLN A 114 14.64 6.73 -6.35
C GLN A 114 13.99 8.06 -5.90
N PRO A 115 14.67 8.86 -5.03
CA PRO A 115 14.12 10.14 -4.54
C PRO A 115 13.81 11.15 -5.65
N ASP A 116 14.67 11.27 -6.66
CA ASP A 116 14.39 12.08 -7.86
C ASP A 116 13.72 11.22 -8.94
N ARG A 117 12.40 11.00 -8.78
CA ARG A 117 11.58 10.20 -9.71
C ARG A 117 11.61 10.77 -11.12
N LEU A 118 11.65 12.12 -11.26
CA LEU A 118 11.67 12.78 -12.56
C LEU A 118 12.94 12.45 -13.34
N ALA A 119 14.10 12.53 -12.69
CA ALA A 119 15.38 12.18 -13.30
C ALA A 119 15.41 10.69 -13.69
N GLY A 120 14.93 9.80 -12.81
CA GLY A 120 14.84 8.37 -13.09
C GLY A 120 13.95 8.02 -14.27
N LEU A 121 12.75 8.61 -14.33
CA LEU A 121 11.82 8.42 -15.44
C LEU A 121 12.42 8.93 -16.76
N ARG A 122 13.05 10.10 -16.77
CA ARG A 122 13.72 10.63 -17.97
C ARG A 122 14.84 9.71 -18.46
N SER A 123 15.65 9.19 -17.54
CA SER A 123 16.70 8.22 -17.86
C SER A 123 16.13 6.93 -18.46
N LEU A 124 15.06 6.38 -17.84
CA LEU A 124 14.39 5.19 -18.33
C LEU A 124 13.82 5.42 -19.74
N PHE A 125 13.12 6.52 -19.97
CA PHE A 125 12.51 6.83 -21.26
C PHE A 125 13.51 7.09 -22.38
N ALA A 126 14.74 7.46 -22.05
CA ALA A 126 15.85 7.57 -23.03
C ALA A 126 16.43 6.21 -23.41
N SER A 127 16.13 5.13 -22.67
CA SER A 127 16.59 3.78 -22.96
C SER A 127 15.69 3.08 -23.97
N VAL A 128 16.20 2.03 -24.61
CA VAL A 128 15.45 1.20 -25.57
C VAL A 128 14.19 0.58 -24.90
N THR A 129 14.34 0.03 -23.70
CA THR A 129 13.23 -0.54 -22.92
C THR A 129 12.17 0.49 -22.54
N GLY A 130 12.57 1.75 -22.31
CA GLY A 130 11.65 2.79 -21.89
C GLY A 130 10.82 3.39 -23.03
N GLN A 131 11.17 3.12 -24.29
CA GLN A 131 10.45 3.67 -25.46
C GLN A 131 9.04 3.09 -25.61
N SER A 132 8.84 1.83 -25.22
CA SER A 132 7.52 1.16 -25.27
C SER A 132 6.61 1.52 -24.11
N LEU A 133 7.13 2.12 -23.04
CA LEU A 133 6.34 2.49 -21.87
C LEU A 133 5.52 3.74 -22.19
N ASP A 134 4.24 3.71 -21.93
CA ASP A 134 3.28 4.73 -22.37
C ASP A 134 2.53 5.44 -21.23
N VAL A 135 2.58 4.91 -19.98
CA VAL A 135 1.92 5.52 -18.83
C VAL A 135 2.76 5.39 -17.54
N VAL A 136 2.72 6.40 -16.70
CA VAL A 136 3.42 6.44 -15.42
C VAL A 136 2.43 6.30 -14.27
N VAL A 137 2.70 5.39 -13.33
CA VAL A 137 1.99 5.28 -12.06
C VAL A 137 2.92 5.72 -10.92
N LEU A 138 2.59 6.84 -10.26
CA LEU A 138 3.34 7.34 -9.12
C LEU A 138 2.83 6.69 -7.83
N ASP A 139 3.64 5.89 -7.18
CA ASP A 139 3.36 5.43 -5.81
C ASP A 139 3.78 6.50 -4.80
N ASP A 140 2.93 6.75 -3.80
CA ASP A 140 3.03 7.85 -2.83
C ASP A 140 3.24 9.21 -3.54
N GLY A 141 2.38 9.46 -4.56
CA GLY A 141 2.51 10.58 -5.48
C GLY A 141 1.94 11.90 -4.96
N PHE A 142 0.95 11.94 -4.05
CA PHE A 142 0.17 13.13 -3.70
C PHE A 142 1.02 14.31 -3.26
N GLN A 143 2.06 14.11 -2.43
CA GLN A 143 3.01 15.15 -2.02
C GLN A 143 4.14 15.39 -3.02
N HIS A 144 4.32 14.49 -4.01
CA HIS A 144 5.42 14.60 -4.98
C HIS A 144 5.02 15.47 -6.17
N ARG A 145 4.81 16.75 -5.97
CA ARG A 145 4.26 17.71 -6.92
C ARG A 145 5.25 18.21 -8.02
N LYS A 146 6.46 17.67 -8.06
CA LYS A 146 7.45 18.00 -9.11
C LYS A 146 7.08 17.46 -10.50
N ILE A 147 6.23 16.43 -10.56
CA ILE A 147 5.72 15.86 -11.82
C ILE A 147 4.23 16.22 -11.92
N ALA A 148 3.81 16.80 -13.04
CA ALA A 148 2.40 17.03 -13.33
C ALA A 148 1.66 15.70 -13.41
N ARG A 149 0.41 15.65 -12.92
CA ARG A 149 -0.47 14.49 -12.99
C ARG A 149 -1.61 14.79 -13.93
N ASP A 150 -2.09 13.73 -14.54
CA ASP A 150 -3.30 13.74 -15.36
C ASP A 150 -4.47 13.08 -14.61
N LEU A 151 -4.16 12.24 -13.59
CA LEU A 151 -5.11 11.74 -12.59
C LEU A 151 -4.43 11.66 -11.21
N ASP A 152 -4.95 12.38 -10.23
CA ASP A 152 -4.44 12.35 -8.84
C ASP A 152 -5.45 11.66 -7.92
N MET A 153 -5.20 10.39 -7.61
CA MET A 153 -6.05 9.57 -6.73
C MET A 153 -5.54 9.65 -5.30
N VAL A 154 -6.43 10.01 -4.36
CA VAL A 154 -6.09 10.15 -2.95
C VAL A 154 -6.82 9.12 -2.11
N LEU A 155 -6.06 8.27 -1.43
CA LEU A 155 -6.58 7.26 -0.53
C LEU A 155 -6.74 7.82 0.88
N ILE A 156 -7.86 7.47 1.50
CA ILE A 156 -8.20 7.78 2.88
C ILE A 156 -8.55 6.48 3.59
N ASP A 157 -7.85 6.16 4.64
CA ASP A 157 -8.19 5.04 5.53
C ASP A 157 -9.48 5.37 6.29
N ALA A 158 -10.56 4.66 5.97
CA ALA A 158 -11.88 4.89 6.54
C ALA A 158 -11.93 4.62 8.05
N THR A 159 -11.05 3.77 8.56
CA THR A 159 -10.93 3.48 10.00
C THR A 159 -10.26 4.64 10.77
N ARG A 160 -9.62 5.57 10.04
CA ARG A 160 -8.88 6.70 10.59
C ARG A 160 -9.25 7.99 9.85
N PRO A 161 -10.48 8.49 10.07
CA PRO A 161 -10.99 9.66 9.37
C PRO A 161 -10.07 10.88 9.55
N PRO A 162 -9.65 11.54 8.45
CA PRO A 162 -8.64 12.61 8.51
C PRO A 162 -9.15 13.90 9.17
N ASP A 163 -10.46 14.09 9.25
CA ASP A 163 -11.10 15.22 9.96
C ASP A 163 -11.02 15.08 11.49
N ARG A 164 -10.66 13.89 11.99
CA ARG A 164 -10.42 13.63 13.42
C ARG A 164 -8.93 13.55 13.76
N ASP A 165 -8.05 13.86 12.80
CA ASP A 165 -6.59 13.82 12.96
C ASP A 165 -5.97 15.21 12.80
N ALA A 166 -4.72 15.36 13.17
CA ALA A 166 -3.97 16.61 13.11
C ALA A 166 -2.76 16.49 12.17
N LEU A 167 -2.23 17.65 11.76
CA LEU A 167 -0.98 17.70 11.00
C LEU A 167 0.22 17.21 11.82
N LEU A 168 1.21 16.66 11.14
CA LEU A 168 2.51 16.34 11.71
C LEU A 168 3.12 17.57 12.46
N PRO A 169 3.81 17.33 13.57
CA PRO A 169 4.04 16.07 14.27
C PRO A 169 2.98 15.74 15.33
N ARG A 170 1.90 16.53 15.46
CA ARG A 170 0.84 16.32 16.46
C ARG A 170 -0.06 15.13 16.12
N GLY A 171 -0.30 14.90 14.84
CA GLY A 171 -1.08 13.80 14.28
C GLY A 171 -0.39 13.22 13.07
N HIS A 172 -1.14 12.52 12.22
CA HIS A 172 -0.60 11.78 11.09
C HIS A 172 -0.77 12.49 9.74
N LEU A 173 -1.45 13.64 9.68
CA LEU A 173 -1.67 14.32 8.41
C LEU A 173 -0.38 14.95 7.89
N ARG A 174 -0.02 14.62 6.65
CA ARG A 174 1.09 15.22 5.88
C ARG A 174 0.67 16.56 5.28
N GLU A 175 -0.63 16.73 4.99
CA GLU A 175 -1.22 17.93 4.43
C GLU A 175 -2.60 18.21 5.05
N PRO A 176 -3.07 19.47 5.08
CA PRO A 176 -4.39 19.77 5.57
C PRO A 176 -5.49 19.23 4.65
N LEU A 177 -6.68 18.94 5.19
CA LEU A 177 -7.83 18.39 4.46
C LEU A 177 -8.19 19.15 3.18
N ARG A 178 -8.06 20.49 3.19
CA ARG A 178 -8.30 21.31 1.98
C ARG A 178 -7.42 20.89 0.79
N SER A 179 -6.32 20.17 1.01
CA SER A 179 -5.48 19.63 -0.06
C SER A 179 -6.22 18.58 -0.91
N LEU A 180 -7.31 17.98 -0.40
CA LEU A 180 -8.21 17.11 -1.17
C LEU A 180 -8.85 17.83 -2.36
N GLY A 181 -8.93 19.18 -2.33
CA GLY A 181 -9.41 19.96 -3.47
C GLY A 181 -8.57 19.82 -4.74
N ARG A 182 -7.40 19.17 -4.68
CA ARG A 182 -6.57 18.87 -5.85
C ARG A 182 -6.78 17.46 -6.40
N ALA A 183 -7.45 16.58 -5.63
CA ALA A 183 -7.70 15.23 -6.06
C ALA A 183 -8.70 15.20 -7.22
N ASP A 184 -8.46 14.35 -8.19
CA ASP A 184 -9.41 14.02 -9.26
C ASP A 184 -10.32 12.87 -8.84
N LEU A 185 -9.86 12.06 -7.89
CA LEU A 185 -10.60 10.95 -7.31
C LEU A 185 -10.17 10.74 -5.85
N VAL A 186 -11.13 10.56 -4.95
CA VAL A 186 -10.86 10.14 -3.56
C VAL A 186 -11.39 8.73 -3.36
N ILE A 187 -10.60 7.88 -2.69
CA ILE A 187 -10.97 6.49 -2.42
C ILE A 187 -10.89 6.23 -0.92
N LEU A 188 -12.02 5.91 -0.29
CA LEU A 188 -12.07 5.44 1.09
C LEU A 188 -11.69 3.97 1.13
N THR A 189 -10.58 3.64 1.75
CA THR A 189 -10.06 2.26 1.90
C THR A 189 -10.41 1.68 3.26
N HIS A 190 -10.27 0.35 3.43
CA HIS A 190 -10.60 -0.36 4.68
C HIS A 190 -12.07 -0.25 5.09
N THR A 191 -12.98 -0.10 4.11
CA THR A 191 -14.41 0.02 4.38
C THR A 191 -15.03 -1.29 4.88
N GLU A 192 -14.34 -2.43 4.72
CA GLU A 192 -14.75 -3.71 5.29
C GLU A 192 -14.84 -3.71 6.83
N GLN A 193 -14.30 -2.67 7.49
CA GLN A 193 -14.29 -2.54 8.95
C GLN A 193 -15.40 -1.61 9.48
N LEU A 194 -16.20 -1.01 8.61
CA LEU A 194 -17.27 -0.08 8.94
C LEU A 194 -18.62 -0.60 8.44
N ASP A 195 -19.69 -0.12 9.06
CA ASP A 195 -21.04 -0.34 8.54
C ASP A 195 -21.42 0.70 7.47
N GLN A 196 -22.54 0.48 6.77
CA GLN A 196 -22.99 1.32 5.66
C GLN A 196 -23.34 2.76 6.08
N GLU A 197 -23.82 2.95 7.32
CA GLU A 197 -24.14 4.27 7.86
C GLU A 197 -22.86 5.07 8.14
N GLU A 198 -21.86 4.43 8.75
CA GLU A 198 -20.55 5.01 9.02
C GLU A 198 -19.84 5.40 7.72
N ILE A 199 -19.89 4.52 6.68
CA ILE A 199 -19.32 4.80 5.36
C ILE A 199 -20.03 6.01 4.74
N GLY A 200 -21.36 6.04 4.71
CA GLY A 200 -22.13 7.14 4.15
C GLY A 200 -21.87 8.48 4.86
N GLU A 201 -21.72 8.46 6.18
CA GLU A 201 -21.34 9.64 6.96
C GLU A 201 -19.94 10.13 6.59
N LEU A 202 -18.97 9.22 6.48
CA LEU A 202 -17.60 9.56 6.13
C LEU A 202 -17.50 10.13 4.72
N VAL A 203 -18.21 9.55 3.75
CA VAL A 203 -18.32 10.09 2.38
C VAL A 203 -18.80 11.54 2.42
N ARG A 204 -19.89 11.84 3.13
CA ARG A 204 -20.43 13.21 3.25
C ARG A 204 -19.39 14.17 3.84
N ARG A 205 -18.69 13.78 4.90
CA ARG A 205 -17.67 14.63 5.56
C ARG A 205 -16.47 14.90 4.66
N VAL A 206 -16.00 13.89 3.92
CA VAL A 206 -14.86 14.02 2.99
C VAL A 206 -15.23 14.89 1.79
N SER A 207 -16.46 14.74 1.26
CA SER A 207 -16.94 15.50 0.11
C SER A 207 -17.01 17.02 0.36
N VAL A 208 -17.02 17.46 1.61
CA VAL A 208 -16.90 18.91 1.94
C VAL A 208 -15.56 19.50 1.48
N TYR A 209 -14.51 18.67 1.47
CA TYR A 209 -13.15 19.08 1.14
C TYR A 209 -12.70 18.65 -0.25
N ALA A 210 -13.38 17.68 -0.85
CA ALA A 210 -13.07 17.11 -2.15
C ALA A 210 -14.23 17.36 -3.13
N PRO A 211 -14.07 18.23 -4.13
CA PRO A 211 -15.06 18.34 -5.22
C PRO A 211 -15.08 17.11 -6.12
N ALA A 212 -14.02 16.31 -6.06
CA ALA A 212 -13.87 15.06 -6.77
C ALA A 212 -14.84 13.98 -6.25
N PRO A 213 -15.20 12.98 -7.10
CA PRO A 213 -15.94 11.81 -6.65
C PRO A 213 -15.24 11.07 -5.51
N VAL A 214 -16.03 10.55 -4.58
CA VAL A 214 -15.55 9.70 -3.50
C VAL A 214 -16.04 8.27 -3.76
N LEU A 215 -15.11 7.34 -3.95
CA LEU A 215 -15.37 5.92 -4.09
C LEU A 215 -15.07 5.20 -2.79
N THR A 216 -15.62 4.00 -2.64
CA THR A 216 -15.34 3.10 -1.52
C THR A 216 -14.58 1.88 -2.00
N ALA A 217 -13.65 1.41 -1.18
CA ALA A 217 -12.80 0.28 -1.46
C ALA A 217 -12.61 -0.57 -0.22
N ARG A 218 -12.67 -1.88 -0.39
CA ARG A 218 -12.39 -2.86 0.65
C ARG A 218 -11.19 -3.71 0.28
N HIS A 219 -10.42 -4.09 1.28
CA HIS A 219 -9.34 -5.04 1.11
C HIS A 219 -9.93 -6.45 1.16
N ILE A 220 -9.53 -7.27 0.22
CA ILE A 220 -9.92 -8.68 0.14
C ILE A 220 -8.69 -9.55 -0.12
N TRP A 221 -8.75 -10.80 0.27
CA TRP A 221 -7.84 -11.81 -0.24
C TRP A 221 -8.41 -12.39 -1.52
N SER A 222 -7.68 -12.26 -2.62
CA SER A 222 -8.09 -12.82 -3.93
C SER A 222 -7.60 -14.25 -4.15
N GLY A 223 -6.64 -14.71 -3.35
CA GLY A 223 -6.05 -16.03 -3.41
C GLY A 223 -5.01 -16.21 -2.32
N VAL A 224 -4.37 -17.35 -2.32
CA VAL A 224 -3.29 -17.68 -1.39
C VAL A 224 -2.19 -18.39 -2.16
N THR A 225 -0.95 -17.90 -2.03
CA THR A 225 0.22 -18.64 -2.53
C THR A 225 0.81 -19.43 -1.37
N GLN A 226 0.90 -20.76 -1.53
CA GLN A 226 1.66 -21.62 -0.63
C GLN A 226 3.08 -21.77 -1.15
N TYR A 227 4.04 -21.38 -0.35
CA TYR A 227 5.44 -21.63 -0.56
C TYR A 227 5.85 -22.88 0.23
N THR A 228 6.55 -23.80 -0.43
CA THR A 228 7.09 -25.00 0.22
C THR A 228 8.60 -25.03 0.03
N ARG A 229 9.34 -25.13 1.14
CA ARG A 229 10.81 -25.22 1.11
C ARG A 229 11.24 -26.53 0.51
N GLN A 230 12.14 -26.47 -0.44
CA GLN A 230 12.79 -27.59 -1.07
C GLN A 230 14.32 -27.47 -0.96
N GLU A 231 15.05 -28.51 -1.23
CA GLU A 231 16.53 -28.53 -1.13
C GLU A 231 17.21 -27.37 -1.87
N HIS A 232 16.67 -26.92 -3.00
CA HIS A 232 17.24 -25.86 -3.84
C HIS A 232 16.38 -24.59 -3.94
N GLY A 233 15.55 -24.29 -2.95
CA GLY A 233 14.77 -23.06 -2.93
C GLY A 233 13.33 -23.23 -2.45
N TRP A 234 12.43 -22.43 -3.01
CA TRP A 234 11.01 -22.45 -2.68
C TRP A 234 10.19 -22.80 -3.92
N SER A 235 9.32 -23.79 -3.82
CA SER A 235 8.23 -23.97 -4.79
C SER A 235 7.05 -23.11 -4.38
N ALA A 236 6.32 -22.57 -5.36
CA ALA A 236 5.14 -21.74 -5.14
C ALA A 236 3.93 -22.37 -5.85
N GLU A 237 2.82 -22.48 -5.14
CA GLU A 237 1.56 -22.99 -5.64
C GLU A 237 0.42 -22.07 -5.25
N LEU A 238 -0.40 -21.65 -6.22
CA LEU A 238 -1.60 -20.86 -5.96
C LEU A 238 -2.72 -21.77 -5.46
N ILE A 239 -3.23 -21.49 -4.28
CA ILE A 239 -4.31 -22.26 -3.64
C ILE A 239 -5.58 -21.38 -3.60
N PRO A 240 -6.73 -21.88 -4.07
CA PRO A 240 -8.01 -21.20 -3.93
C PRO A 240 -8.34 -20.93 -2.45
N LEU A 241 -8.97 -19.79 -2.17
CA LEU A 241 -9.31 -19.38 -0.79
C LEU A 241 -10.24 -20.36 -0.09
N ASP A 242 -11.20 -20.94 -0.80
CA ASP A 242 -12.13 -21.93 -0.26
C ASP A 242 -11.43 -23.20 0.22
N ALA A 243 -10.34 -23.58 -0.44
CA ALA A 243 -9.50 -24.71 0.01
C ALA A 243 -8.76 -24.43 1.31
N MET A 244 -8.76 -23.18 1.78
CA MET A 244 -8.16 -22.79 3.06
C MET A 244 -9.13 -22.83 4.24
N ALA A 245 -10.43 -22.93 3.97
CA ALA A 245 -11.45 -22.96 5.01
C ALA A 245 -11.18 -24.08 6.04
N SER A 246 -11.32 -23.75 7.32
CA SER A 246 -11.07 -24.64 8.47
C SER A 246 -9.62 -25.10 8.68
N LYS A 247 -8.66 -24.72 7.83
CA LYS A 247 -7.26 -25.07 8.07
C LYS A 247 -6.71 -24.35 9.29
N ARG A 248 -5.90 -25.08 10.05
CA ARG A 248 -5.12 -24.51 11.17
C ARG A 248 -3.87 -23.87 10.64
N VAL A 249 -3.50 -22.69 11.15
CA VAL A 249 -2.29 -21.98 10.76
C VAL A 249 -1.58 -21.38 11.99
N TYR A 250 -0.27 -21.32 11.93
CA TYR A 250 0.51 -20.38 12.75
C TYR A 250 0.55 -19.05 11.99
N ALA A 251 0.49 -17.92 12.66
CA ALA A 251 0.63 -16.62 12.02
C ALA A 251 1.92 -15.93 12.51
N ALA A 252 2.62 -15.24 11.60
CA ALA A 252 3.72 -14.35 11.94
C ALA A 252 3.56 -13.04 11.18
N SER A 253 3.74 -11.90 11.87
CA SER A 253 3.62 -10.58 11.24
C SER A 253 4.48 -9.52 11.92
N ALA A 254 5.02 -8.61 11.10
CA ALA A 254 5.77 -7.41 11.48
C ALA A 254 5.21 -6.17 10.78
N ILE A 255 3.89 -5.97 10.88
CA ILE A 255 3.11 -4.91 10.22
C ILE A 255 2.41 -4.02 11.26
N GLY A 256 2.04 -2.80 10.85
CA GLY A 256 1.40 -1.81 11.73
C GLY A 256 -0.01 -2.17 12.21
N ASN A 257 -0.76 -3.03 11.48
CA ASN A 257 -2.10 -3.48 11.90
C ASN A 257 -2.24 -5.01 11.83
N PRO A 258 -1.64 -5.76 12.77
CA PRO A 258 -1.70 -7.22 12.77
C PRO A 258 -3.09 -7.76 13.06
N GLN A 259 -3.94 -7.00 13.78
CA GLN A 259 -5.29 -7.44 14.11
C GLN A 259 -6.20 -7.51 12.88
N ALA A 260 -6.07 -6.55 11.96
CA ALA A 260 -6.80 -6.58 10.68
C ALA A 260 -6.39 -7.81 9.84
N PHE A 261 -5.10 -8.14 9.78
CA PHE A 261 -4.61 -9.34 9.11
C PHE A 261 -5.20 -10.63 9.70
N LEU A 262 -5.23 -10.76 11.02
CA LEU A 262 -5.84 -11.91 11.71
C LEU A 262 -7.37 -11.96 11.54
N ALA A 263 -8.03 -10.80 11.50
CA ALA A 263 -9.47 -10.72 11.26
C ALA A 263 -9.82 -11.24 9.86
N MET A 264 -9.07 -10.83 8.84
CA MET A 264 -9.22 -11.34 7.47
C MET A 264 -8.97 -12.86 7.40
N ALA A 265 -7.92 -13.36 8.06
CA ALA A 265 -7.66 -14.80 8.13
C ALA A 265 -8.86 -15.58 8.68
N ARG A 266 -9.45 -15.10 9.79
CA ARG A 266 -10.64 -15.71 10.41
C ARG A 266 -11.88 -15.58 9.52
N GLN A 267 -12.07 -14.47 8.83
CA GLN A 267 -13.17 -14.26 7.89
C GLN A 267 -13.14 -15.29 6.75
N HIS A 268 -11.95 -15.68 6.30
CA HIS A 268 -11.76 -16.76 5.32
C HIS A 268 -11.73 -18.17 5.95
N GLY A 269 -12.17 -18.29 7.20
CA GLY A 269 -12.34 -19.58 7.88
C GLY A 269 -11.05 -20.19 8.43
N LEU A 270 -9.91 -19.49 8.37
CA LEU A 270 -8.65 -19.99 8.92
C LEU A 270 -8.69 -20.02 10.47
N LYS A 271 -8.18 -21.10 11.05
CA LYS A 271 -8.03 -21.25 12.50
C LYS A 271 -6.61 -20.88 12.92
N VAL A 272 -6.39 -19.62 13.31
CA VAL A 272 -5.10 -19.16 13.80
C VAL A 272 -4.83 -19.77 15.19
N VAL A 273 -3.87 -20.68 15.26
CA VAL A 273 -3.52 -21.42 16.49
C VAL A 273 -2.61 -20.60 17.38
N HIS A 274 -1.66 -19.90 16.78
CA HIS A 274 -0.70 -19.02 17.47
C HIS A 274 -0.32 -17.86 16.56
N HIS A 275 -0.07 -16.69 17.14
CA HIS A 275 0.41 -15.52 16.42
C HIS A 275 1.71 -15.01 17.03
N HIS A 276 2.77 -15.00 16.23
CA HIS A 276 4.04 -14.36 16.54
C HIS A 276 4.07 -12.95 15.98
N GLN A 277 3.84 -11.98 16.85
CA GLN A 277 3.81 -10.57 16.48
C GLN A 277 5.15 -9.90 16.76
N LEU A 278 5.74 -9.24 15.77
CA LEU A 278 6.89 -8.35 15.90
C LEU A 278 6.45 -6.88 15.79
N GLY A 279 7.36 -5.97 16.13
CA GLY A 279 7.17 -4.55 15.87
C GLY A 279 7.08 -4.25 14.38
N ASP A 280 6.37 -3.18 14.00
CA ASP A 280 6.22 -2.78 12.59
C ASP A 280 7.60 -2.59 11.94
N HIS A 281 7.76 -3.12 10.73
CA HIS A 281 9.01 -3.17 9.97
C HIS A 281 10.16 -4.00 10.59
N ALA A 282 9.95 -4.71 11.69
CA ALA A 282 10.99 -5.57 12.26
C ALA A 282 11.40 -6.67 11.27
N ALA A 283 12.66 -7.06 11.33
CA ALA A 283 13.18 -8.20 10.57
C ALA A 283 12.96 -9.49 11.35
N PHE A 284 12.71 -10.57 10.64
CA PHE A 284 12.71 -11.92 11.19
C PHE A 284 14.15 -12.44 11.29
N SER A 285 14.39 -13.33 12.26
CA SER A 285 15.71 -13.90 12.52
C SER A 285 15.83 -15.34 12.03
N GLU A 286 17.05 -15.80 11.81
CA GLU A 286 17.36 -17.20 11.48
C GLU A 286 16.84 -18.18 12.55
N SER A 287 16.94 -17.82 13.83
CA SER A 287 16.43 -18.64 14.92
C SER A 287 14.90 -18.78 14.91
N GLN A 288 14.16 -17.75 14.43
CA GLN A 288 12.72 -17.83 14.25
C GLN A 288 12.35 -18.73 13.07
N ALA A 289 13.06 -18.60 11.93
CA ALA A 289 12.86 -19.47 10.78
C ALA A 289 13.08 -20.93 11.16
N GLN A 290 14.15 -21.23 11.88
CA GLN A 290 14.45 -22.58 12.40
C GLN A 290 13.36 -23.08 13.36
N ALA A 291 12.87 -22.23 14.28
CA ALA A 291 11.82 -22.62 15.22
C ALA A 291 10.50 -22.94 14.50
N TRP A 292 10.12 -22.19 13.47
CA TRP A 292 8.94 -22.46 12.65
C TRP A 292 9.11 -23.74 11.82
N GLY A 293 10.33 -24.01 11.31
CA GLY A 293 10.66 -25.26 10.65
C GLY A 293 10.48 -26.46 11.59
N ASN A 294 11.02 -26.37 12.80
CA ASN A 294 10.87 -27.41 13.82
C ASN A 294 9.42 -27.63 14.25
N ALA A 295 8.56 -26.61 14.17
CA ALA A 295 7.13 -26.75 14.46
C ALA A 295 6.34 -27.45 13.35
N GLN A 296 6.92 -27.62 12.16
CA GLN A 296 6.29 -28.23 10.98
C GLN A 296 6.88 -29.60 10.61
N THR A 297 7.30 -30.38 11.59
CA THR A 297 7.95 -31.70 11.36
C THR A 297 7.03 -32.80 10.85
N GLN A 298 5.70 -32.63 11.00
CA GLN A 298 4.70 -33.61 10.54
C GLN A 298 3.94 -33.06 9.32
N PRO A 299 3.50 -33.93 8.40
CA PRO A 299 2.75 -33.52 7.21
C PRO A 299 1.50 -32.68 7.52
N ASP A 300 0.83 -32.97 8.64
CA ASP A 300 -0.39 -32.28 9.08
C ASP A 300 -0.13 -31.08 10.00
N SER A 301 1.15 -30.72 10.22
CA SER A 301 1.49 -29.53 11.02
C SER A 301 0.89 -28.28 10.36
N PRO A 302 0.38 -27.31 11.15
CA PRO A 302 -0.13 -26.07 10.60
C PRO A 302 0.95 -25.30 9.82
N PRO A 303 0.70 -24.85 8.58
CA PRO A 303 1.61 -23.99 7.86
C PRO A 303 1.70 -22.60 8.52
N LEU A 304 2.74 -21.84 8.19
CA LEU A 304 2.94 -20.48 8.66
C LEU A 304 2.22 -19.49 7.74
N LEU A 305 1.33 -18.67 8.28
CA LEU A 305 0.64 -17.60 7.58
C LEU A 305 1.41 -16.29 7.77
N MET A 306 1.84 -15.66 6.68
CA MET A 306 2.57 -14.39 6.67
C MET A 306 1.94 -13.40 5.68
N THR A 307 2.13 -12.10 5.90
CA THR A 307 1.82 -11.11 4.88
C THR A 307 2.84 -11.16 3.75
N ARG A 308 2.51 -10.64 2.56
CA ARG A 308 3.46 -10.53 1.43
C ARG A 308 4.70 -9.73 1.84
N LYS A 309 4.50 -8.59 2.52
CA LYS A 309 5.58 -7.72 3.01
C LYS A 309 6.54 -8.45 3.96
N ASP A 310 6.01 -9.30 4.81
CA ASP A 310 6.82 -10.08 5.76
C ASP A 310 7.53 -11.23 5.06
N TRP A 311 6.85 -11.89 4.12
CA TRP A 311 7.41 -13.00 3.36
C TRP A 311 8.63 -12.60 2.53
N VAL A 312 8.57 -11.48 1.81
CA VAL A 312 9.72 -10.95 1.03
C VAL A 312 11.00 -10.82 1.86
N LYS A 313 10.88 -10.57 3.16
CA LYS A 313 12.02 -10.51 4.09
C LYS A 313 12.42 -11.90 4.58
N ALA A 314 11.41 -12.71 4.95
CA ALA A 314 11.61 -14.01 5.57
C ALA A 314 12.11 -15.08 4.58
N GLU A 315 11.73 -15.04 3.30
CA GLU A 315 12.15 -16.01 2.29
C GLU A 315 13.67 -16.11 2.11
N LYS A 316 14.39 -15.01 2.42
CA LYS A 316 15.84 -14.89 2.28
C LYS A 316 16.62 -15.55 3.44
N LEU A 317 15.95 -15.92 4.51
CA LEU A 317 16.58 -16.59 5.65
C LEU A 317 17.04 -17.99 5.25
N GLY A 318 18.24 -18.37 5.73
CA GLY A 318 18.87 -19.64 5.36
C GLY A 318 18.42 -20.83 6.22
N SER A 319 17.88 -20.59 7.42
CA SER A 319 17.60 -21.64 8.41
C SER A 319 16.21 -22.29 8.28
N TRP A 320 15.53 -22.14 7.15
CA TRP A 320 14.31 -22.87 6.87
C TRP A 320 14.59 -24.36 6.64
N GLY A 321 13.89 -25.23 7.36
CA GLY A 321 13.99 -26.67 7.13
C GLY A 321 13.21 -27.10 5.89
N ASP A 322 13.64 -28.21 5.24
CA ASP A 322 12.93 -28.76 4.10
C ASP A 322 11.50 -29.18 4.48
N GLY A 323 10.58 -29.00 3.52
CA GLY A 323 9.17 -29.29 3.70
C GLY A 323 8.39 -28.23 4.49
N VAL A 324 9.04 -27.16 4.96
CA VAL A 324 8.34 -26.03 5.61
C VAL A 324 7.40 -25.35 4.63
N ARG A 325 6.16 -25.12 5.07
CA ARG A 325 5.10 -24.50 4.28
C ARG A 325 4.76 -23.13 4.83
N VAL A 326 4.79 -22.12 3.95
CA VAL A 326 4.39 -20.75 4.26
C VAL A 326 3.24 -20.36 3.34
N ILE A 327 2.18 -19.82 3.92
CA ILE A 327 1.00 -19.35 3.21
C ILE A 327 1.04 -17.82 3.19
N VAL A 328 0.96 -17.25 2.00
CA VAL A 328 0.96 -15.82 1.77
C VAL A 328 -0.30 -15.43 1.02
N PRO A 329 -1.23 -14.71 1.67
CA PRO A 329 -2.42 -14.21 0.98
C PRO A 329 -2.08 -13.18 -0.08
N GLU A 330 -2.77 -13.27 -1.20
CA GLU A 330 -2.75 -12.24 -2.24
C GLU A 330 -3.75 -11.16 -1.86
N LEU A 331 -3.24 -10.03 -1.37
CA LEU A 331 -4.07 -8.88 -1.03
C LEU A 331 -4.49 -8.14 -2.29
N SER A 332 -5.79 -7.95 -2.45
CA SER A 332 -6.40 -7.18 -3.53
C SER A 332 -7.32 -6.10 -2.97
N VAL A 333 -7.71 -5.20 -3.84
CA VAL A 333 -8.69 -4.13 -3.54
C VAL A 333 -9.90 -4.35 -4.41
N GLU A 334 -11.07 -4.38 -3.80
CA GLU A 334 -12.35 -4.36 -4.48
C GLU A 334 -12.96 -2.96 -4.33
N ILE A 335 -13.26 -2.33 -5.47
CA ILE A 335 -13.87 -1.00 -5.57
C ILE A 335 -15.37 -1.19 -5.84
N GLU A 336 -16.23 -0.52 -5.08
CA GLU A 336 -17.68 -0.63 -5.23
C GLU A 336 -18.16 -0.15 -6.61
N ASP A 337 -17.60 0.96 -7.11
CA ASP A 337 -17.85 1.47 -8.47
C ASP A 337 -16.55 1.39 -9.30
N VAL A 338 -16.18 0.16 -9.67
CA VAL A 338 -14.96 -0.12 -10.44
C VAL A 338 -15.00 0.49 -11.85
N GLU A 339 -16.20 0.60 -12.45
CA GLU A 339 -16.37 1.19 -13.78
C GLU A 339 -16.02 2.68 -13.78
N ARG A 340 -16.38 3.40 -12.74
CA ARG A 340 -15.98 4.81 -12.58
C ARG A 340 -14.48 4.99 -12.49
N LEU A 341 -13.79 4.10 -11.76
CA LEU A 341 -12.33 4.10 -11.73
C LEU A 341 -11.77 3.78 -13.13
N ARG A 342 -12.31 2.78 -13.82
CA ARG A 342 -11.91 2.39 -15.18
C ARG A 342 -12.04 3.55 -16.16
N ILE A 343 -13.17 4.23 -16.14
CA ILE A 343 -13.43 5.43 -17.00
C ILE A 343 -12.42 6.52 -16.69
N ALA A 344 -12.12 6.80 -15.41
CA ALA A 344 -11.14 7.82 -15.03
C ALA A 344 -9.74 7.49 -15.57
N ILE A 345 -9.30 6.23 -15.47
CA ILE A 345 -8.02 5.77 -16.02
C ILE A 345 -8.00 5.87 -17.55
N GLN A 346 -9.05 5.39 -18.23
CA GLN A 346 -9.13 5.44 -19.70
C GLN A 346 -9.11 6.87 -20.25
N SER A 347 -9.82 7.79 -19.59
CA SER A 347 -9.89 9.19 -20.03
C SER A 347 -8.51 9.86 -20.05
N VAL A 348 -7.65 9.52 -19.13
CA VAL A 348 -6.26 10.02 -19.04
C VAL A 348 -5.40 9.45 -20.17
N CYS A 349 -5.55 8.17 -20.46
CA CYS A 349 -4.77 7.50 -21.51
C CYS A 349 -5.18 7.92 -22.93
N LEU A 350 -6.45 8.30 -23.14
CA LEU A 350 -6.95 8.78 -24.43
C LEU A 350 -6.62 10.25 -24.69
N SER A 351 -6.31 11.03 -23.66
CA SER A 351 -6.05 12.47 -23.75
C SER A 351 -4.57 12.81 -23.98
N ALA A 352 -3.68 11.83 -23.98
CA ALA A 352 -2.23 11.94 -24.10
C ALA A 352 -1.78 11.47 -25.48
#